data_e23a9ddd1d3afa9ccf204290e04344c1
#
_entry.id   e23a9ddd1d3afa9ccf204290e04344c1
#
_cell.length_a   1.000
_cell.length_b   1.000
_cell.length_c   1.000
_cell.angle_alpha   90.00
_cell.angle_beta   90.00
_cell.angle_gamma   90.00
#
_symmetry.space_group_name_H-M   'P 1'
#
loop_
_entity.id
_entity.type
_entity.pdbx_description
1 polymer ?
#
loop_
_entity_poly.entity_id
_entity_poly.type
_entity_poly.pdbx_seq_one_letter_code
_entity_poly.pdbx_strand_id
1 'polypeptide(L)'
;EVVPFLGKPLICHVLERVAPLADELIVTTNNPERLSFLKELYPHIRFASDQLEQRGAIPGLYSALSAAQRNLVAVAACDMVDFPTALLANEALLLRPCCHPELDAVIPKTEHGIEPFAGVYKKETCLSELQRFINLGNTTARVRTFLEELTCGYIDCTSTMKWGSFTNINTPQELDTAQRLLCREPDCLL
;
A
#
# COMPACT_ATOMS: atom_id res chain seq x y z
N GLU A 1 -12.00 -5.36 2.77
CA GLU A 1 -11.10 -5.37 3.95
C GLU A 1 -11.35 -6.58 4.86
N VAL A 2 -12.61 -6.85 5.22
CA VAL A 2 -12.99 -7.99 6.10
C VAL A 2 -13.48 -9.22 5.32
N VAL A 3 -13.25 -9.29 4.01
CA VAL A 3 -13.59 -10.46 3.19
C VAL A 3 -12.74 -11.64 3.66
N PRO A 4 -13.35 -12.80 3.98
CA PRO A 4 -12.60 -13.99 4.40
C PRO A 4 -11.74 -14.53 3.26
N PHE A 5 -10.48 -14.80 3.55
CA PHE A 5 -9.52 -15.38 2.64
C PHE A 5 -8.61 -16.35 3.42
N LEU A 6 -8.54 -17.61 3.02
CA LEU A 6 -7.74 -18.63 3.69
C LEU A 6 -7.89 -18.62 5.23
N GLY A 7 -9.14 -18.53 5.71
CA GLY A 7 -9.48 -18.61 7.13
C GLY A 7 -9.37 -17.31 7.94
N LYS A 8 -8.92 -16.18 7.36
CA LYS A 8 -8.85 -14.88 8.03
C LYS A 8 -9.17 -13.73 7.06
N PRO A 9 -9.49 -12.50 7.55
CA PRO A 9 -9.75 -11.36 6.69
C PRO A 9 -8.56 -10.99 5.79
N LEU A 10 -8.81 -10.54 4.55
CA LEU A 10 -7.78 -10.10 3.58
C LEU A 10 -6.75 -9.16 4.21
N ILE A 11 -7.21 -8.16 4.96
CA ILE A 11 -6.35 -7.18 5.61
C ILE A 11 -5.33 -7.82 6.57
N CYS A 12 -5.68 -8.95 7.22
CA CYS A 12 -4.76 -9.64 8.13
C CYS A 12 -3.56 -10.23 7.38
N HIS A 13 -3.76 -10.73 6.17
CA HIS A 13 -2.66 -11.23 5.34
C HIS A 13 -1.65 -10.14 4.99
N VAL A 14 -2.15 -8.94 4.64
CA VAL A 14 -1.29 -7.79 4.35
C VAL A 14 -0.57 -7.32 5.61
N LEU A 15 -1.30 -7.15 6.73
CA LEU A 15 -0.71 -6.70 8.00
C LEU A 15 0.37 -7.65 8.54
N GLU A 16 0.16 -8.97 8.46
CA GLU A 16 1.18 -9.95 8.88
C GLU A 16 2.50 -9.80 8.10
N ARG A 17 2.41 -9.39 6.84
CA ARG A 17 3.57 -9.18 5.98
C ARG A 17 4.27 -7.85 6.25
N VAL A 18 3.51 -6.76 6.45
CA VAL A 18 4.09 -5.42 6.58
C VAL A 18 4.46 -5.06 8.02
N ALA A 19 3.77 -5.59 9.03
CA ALA A 19 4.00 -5.26 10.43
C ALA A 19 5.45 -5.48 10.89
N PRO A 20 6.15 -6.55 10.50
CA PRO A 20 7.55 -6.75 10.90
C PRO A 20 8.52 -5.71 10.33
N LEU A 21 8.12 -4.95 9.31
CA LEU A 21 8.96 -3.98 8.61
C LEU A 21 8.69 -2.53 9.04
N ALA A 22 7.63 -2.30 9.82
CA ALA A 22 7.13 -0.97 10.11
C ALA A 22 7.26 -0.61 11.59
N ASP A 23 7.74 0.60 11.89
CA ASP A 23 7.71 1.18 13.24
C ASP A 23 6.32 1.68 13.64
N GLU A 24 5.44 1.92 12.67
CA GLU A 24 4.09 2.43 12.84
C GLU A 24 3.16 1.75 11.84
N LEU A 25 2.00 1.29 12.34
CA LEU A 25 0.94 0.73 11.50
C LEU A 25 -0.27 1.64 11.51
N ILE A 26 -0.72 2.03 10.32
CA ILE A 26 -1.91 2.86 10.12
C ILE A 26 -2.82 2.18 9.11
N VAL A 27 -4.09 2.06 9.45
CA VAL A 27 -5.13 1.61 8.52
C VAL A 27 -6.07 2.78 8.24
N THR A 28 -6.15 3.19 6.98
CA THR A 28 -7.12 4.18 6.54
C THR A 28 -8.47 3.52 6.34
N THR A 29 -9.48 3.97 7.07
CA THR A 29 -10.84 3.44 6.98
C THR A 29 -11.87 4.43 7.51
N ASN A 30 -13.05 4.45 6.89
CA ASN A 30 -14.20 5.23 7.38
C ASN A 30 -15.11 4.41 8.31
N ASN A 31 -14.78 3.14 8.55
CA ASN A 31 -15.53 2.24 9.43
C ASN A 31 -14.59 1.52 10.41
N PRO A 32 -13.94 2.23 11.33
CA PRO A 32 -12.96 1.64 12.25
C PRO A 32 -13.57 0.57 13.18
N GLU A 33 -14.87 0.64 13.46
CA GLU A 33 -15.56 -0.35 14.30
C GLU A 33 -15.50 -1.76 13.67
N ARG A 34 -15.60 -1.86 12.36
CA ARG A 34 -15.52 -3.14 11.64
C ARG A 34 -14.13 -3.78 11.71
N LEU A 35 -13.12 -3.01 12.02
CA LEU A 35 -11.72 -3.42 12.11
C LEU A 35 -11.20 -3.40 13.55
N SER A 36 -12.09 -3.23 14.56
CA SER A 36 -11.70 -3.14 15.98
C SER A 36 -10.92 -4.35 16.47
N PHE A 37 -11.18 -5.55 15.93
CA PHE A 37 -10.45 -6.78 16.24
C PHE A 37 -8.95 -6.69 15.92
N LEU A 38 -8.52 -5.81 15.02
CA LEU A 38 -7.11 -5.59 14.72
C LEU A 38 -6.33 -5.03 15.91
N LYS A 39 -6.97 -4.34 16.85
CA LYS A 39 -6.32 -3.84 18.07
C LYS A 39 -5.90 -4.96 19.02
N GLU A 40 -6.57 -6.11 18.97
CA GLU A 40 -6.18 -7.29 19.75
C GLU A 40 -4.92 -7.95 19.16
N LEU A 41 -4.79 -7.95 17.82
CA LEU A 41 -3.65 -8.51 17.11
C LEU A 41 -2.45 -7.55 17.05
N TYR A 42 -2.74 -6.27 16.92
CA TYR A 42 -1.76 -5.18 16.78
C TYR A 42 -2.12 -4.03 17.74
N PRO A 43 -1.70 -4.08 19.02
CA PRO A 43 -2.14 -3.11 20.05
C PRO A 43 -1.81 -1.65 19.72
N HIS A 44 -0.78 -1.41 18.91
CA HIS A 44 -0.32 -0.07 18.51
C HIS A 44 -0.86 0.39 17.15
N ILE A 45 -1.77 -0.39 16.52
CA ILE A 45 -2.37 -0.01 15.25
C ILE A 45 -3.22 1.26 15.41
N ARG A 46 -3.07 2.16 14.46
CA ARG A 46 -3.86 3.39 14.42
C ARG A 46 -4.84 3.33 13.25
N PHE A 47 -6.03 3.87 13.47
CA PHE A 47 -7.02 4.08 12.41
C PHE A 47 -7.04 5.55 12.03
N ALA A 48 -7.04 5.83 10.73
CA ALA A 48 -7.22 7.16 10.18
C ALA A 48 -8.44 7.16 9.25
N SER A 49 -9.33 8.12 9.45
CA SER A 49 -10.47 8.33 8.55
C SER A 49 -10.07 9.19 7.37
N ASP A 50 -10.77 9.06 6.25
CA ASP A 50 -10.60 9.94 5.12
C ASP A 50 -10.87 11.40 5.55
N GLN A 51 -9.92 12.28 5.25
CA GLN A 51 -10.02 13.70 5.59
C GLN A 51 -10.78 14.52 4.53
N LEU A 52 -11.05 13.91 3.39
CA LEU A 52 -11.77 14.51 2.28
C LEU A 52 -13.16 13.88 2.15
N GLU A 53 -14.15 14.69 1.74
CA GLU A 53 -15.53 14.21 1.52
C GLU A 53 -15.62 13.19 0.37
N GLN A 54 -14.77 13.38 -0.65
CA GLN A 54 -14.69 12.48 -1.79
C GLN A 54 -14.02 11.16 -1.37
N ARG A 55 -14.52 10.05 -1.90
CA ARG A 55 -13.90 8.74 -1.76
C ARG A 55 -13.04 8.43 -2.98
N GLY A 56 -11.96 7.70 -2.78
CA GLY A 56 -11.11 7.27 -3.89
C GLY A 56 -9.64 7.09 -3.50
N ALA A 57 -8.84 6.81 -4.50
CA ALA A 57 -7.42 6.51 -4.33
C ALA A 57 -6.60 7.73 -3.87
N ILE A 58 -6.88 8.92 -4.39
CA ILE A 58 -6.22 10.18 -3.98
C ILE A 58 -6.57 10.56 -2.53
N PRO A 59 -7.85 10.61 -2.10
CA PRO A 59 -8.20 10.81 -0.70
C PRO A 59 -7.58 9.79 0.26
N GLY A 60 -7.58 8.51 -0.10
CA GLY A 60 -6.97 7.46 0.71
C GLY A 60 -5.46 7.65 0.89
N LEU A 61 -4.73 7.97 -0.18
CA LEU A 61 -3.30 8.27 -0.13
C LEU A 61 -3.02 9.53 0.72
N TYR A 62 -3.83 10.58 0.55
CA TYR A 62 -3.72 11.80 1.35
C TYR A 62 -3.91 11.52 2.85
N SER A 63 -4.92 10.74 3.20
CA SER A 63 -5.21 10.37 4.59
C SER A 63 -4.10 9.52 5.20
N ALA A 64 -3.53 8.58 4.43
CA ALA A 64 -2.40 7.76 4.85
C ALA A 64 -1.15 8.62 5.15
N LEU A 65 -0.75 9.47 4.19
CA LEU A 65 0.42 10.35 4.35
C LEU A 65 0.21 11.36 5.48
N SER A 66 -0.99 11.94 5.63
CA SER A 66 -1.30 12.91 6.68
C SER A 66 -1.23 12.27 8.07
N ALA A 67 -1.73 11.05 8.23
CA ALA A 67 -1.77 10.35 9.51
C ALA A 67 -0.40 9.83 9.96
N ALA A 68 0.52 9.55 9.04
CA ALA A 68 1.84 9.02 9.34
C ALA A 68 2.69 9.98 10.18
N GLN A 69 3.46 9.45 11.11
CA GLN A 69 4.39 10.21 11.95
C GLN A 69 5.85 10.06 11.49
N ARG A 70 6.11 9.12 10.60
CA ARG A 70 7.46 8.85 10.06
C ARG A 70 7.66 9.50 8.70
N ASN A 71 8.92 9.76 8.36
CA ASN A 71 9.29 10.43 7.10
C ASN A 71 9.13 9.55 5.87
N LEU A 72 9.33 8.23 6.00
CA LEU A 72 9.08 7.27 4.95
C LEU A 72 7.79 6.52 5.25
N VAL A 73 6.88 6.50 4.27
CA VAL A 73 5.57 5.87 4.38
C VAL A 73 5.43 4.81 3.30
N ALA A 74 5.45 3.55 3.73
CA ALA A 74 5.10 2.44 2.87
C ALA A 74 3.56 2.35 2.77
N VAL A 75 3.05 2.29 1.56
CA VAL A 75 1.61 2.18 1.29
C VAL A 75 1.33 0.79 0.72
N ALA A 76 0.41 0.06 1.36
CA ALA A 76 -0.01 -1.26 0.93
C ALA A 76 -1.53 -1.32 0.79
N ALA A 77 -2.01 -1.80 -0.36
CA ALA A 77 -3.44 -2.04 -0.57
C ALA A 77 -3.90 -3.28 0.22
N CYS A 78 -5.06 -3.19 0.86
CA CYS A 78 -5.58 -4.29 1.70
C CYS A 78 -6.08 -5.51 0.89
N ASP A 79 -6.20 -5.38 -0.41
CA ASP A 79 -6.62 -6.40 -1.37
C ASP A 79 -5.44 -7.04 -2.13
N MET A 80 -4.22 -6.59 -1.87
CA MET A 80 -2.98 -7.11 -2.48
C MET A 80 -2.26 -8.03 -1.50
N VAL A 81 -2.75 -9.27 -1.35
CA VAL A 81 -2.30 -10.19 -0.29
C VAL A 81 -0.93 -10.83 -0.52
N ASP A 82 -0.43 -10.84 -1.75
CA ASP A 82 0.81 -11.53 -2.12
C ASP A 82 1.87 -10.63 -2.76
N PHE A 83 1.96 -9.37 -2.34
CA PHE A 83 3.09 -8.57 -2.80
C PHE A 83 4.36 -8.87 -1.99
N PRO A 84 5.56 -8.79 -2.60
CA PRO A 84 6.81 -9.16 -1.94
C PRO A 84 7.25 -8.05 -0.96
N THR A 85 7.25 -8.36 0.32
CA THR A 85 7.59 -7.40 1.39
C THR A 85 9.05 -6.92 1.35
N ALA A 86 9.97 -7.75 0.88
CA ALA A 86 11.36 -7.36 0.65
C ALA A 86 11.50 -6.15 -0.28
N LEU A 87 10.49 -5.93 -1.16
CA LEU A 87 10.44 -4.79 -2.05
C LEU A 87 10.32 -3.47 -1.28
N LEU A 88 9.43 -3.40 -0.29
CA LEU A 88 9.26 -2.19 0.56
C LEU A 88 10.56 -1.80 1.27
N ALA A 89 11.32 -2.77 1.74
CA ALA A 89 12.61 -2.51 2.38
C ALA A 89 13.63 -1.93 1.37
N ASN A 90 13.67 -2.47 0.15
CA ASN A 90 14.54 -1.96 -0.92
C ASN A 90 14.13 -0.55 -1.36
N GLU A 91 12.85 -0.29 -1.51
CA GLU A 91 12.30 1.04 -1.85
C GLU A 91 12.66 2.07 -0.77
N ALA A 92 12.48 1.72 0.50
CA ALA A 92 12.87 2.57 1.62
C ALA A 92 14.39 2.85 1.65
N LEU A 93 15.22 1.86 1.29
CA LEU A 93 16.67 2.05 1.18
C LEU A 93 17.03 3.05 0.08
N LEU A 94 16.39 2.98 -1.08
CA LEU A 94 16.62 3.90 -2.20
C LEU A 94 16.27 5.34 -1.83
N LEU A 95 15.25 5.55 -0.99
CA LEU A 95 14.81 6.88 -0.54
C LEU A 95 15.67 7.49 0.56
N ARG A 96 16.70 6.79 1.06
CA ARG A 96 17.62 7.37 2.05
C ARG A 96 18.41 8.54 1.44
N PRO A 97 18.70 9.59 2.24
CA PRO A 97 19.43 10.76 1.75
C PRO A 97 20.82 10.46 1.16
N CYS A 98 21.42 9.36 1.56
CA CYS A 98 22.74 8.92 1.05
C CYS A 98 22.65 8.16 -0.29
N CYS A 99 21.46 7.74 -0.71
CA CYS A 99 21.27 6.98 -1.95
C CYS A 99 20.72 7.88 -3.06
N HIS A 100 19.44 8.26 -2.96
CA HIS A 100 18.75 9.08 -3.95
C HIS A 100 17.98 10.21 -3.25
N PRO A 101 18.67 11.28 -2.84
CA PRO A 101 18.04 12.41 -2.14
C PRO A 101 16.97 13.11 -2.99
N GLU A 102 17.12 13.06 -4.32
CA GLU A 102 16.22 13.69 -5.30
C GLU A 102 14.87 13.01 -5.45
N LEU A 103 14.76 11.71 -5.13
CA LEU A 103 13.52 10.96 -5.27
C LEU A 103 12.52 11.33 -4.17
N ASP A 104 11.24 11.47 -4.56
CA ASP A 104 10.10 11.68 -3.65
C ASP A 104 9.41 10.36 -3.29
N ALA A 105 9.39 9.43 -4.22
CA ALA A 105 8.79 8.11 -4.04
C ALA A 105 9.55 7.04 -4.85
N VAL A 106 9.44 5.79 -4.41
CA VAL A 106 9.86 4.61 -5.19
C VAL A 106 8.68 3.67 -5.31
N ILE A 107 8.36 3.27 -6.55
CA ILE A 107 7.15 2.56 -6.91
C ILE A 107 7.51 1.31 -7.74
N PRO A 108 6.93 0.14 -7.46
CA PRO A 108 7.10 -1.04 -8.30
C PRO A 108 6.47 -0.84 -9.68
N LYS A 109 7.12 -1.40 -10.69
CA LYS A 109 6.60 -1.48 -12.05
C LYS A 109 6.50 -2.93 -12.47
N THR A 110 5.28 -3.38 -12.77
CA THR A 110 4.94 -4.72 -13.24
C THR A 110 4.63 -4.72 -14.73
N GLU A 111 4.34 -5.89 -15.31
CA GLU A 111 3.81 -6.01 -16.67
C GLU A 111 2.46 -5.29 -16.87
N HIS A 112 1.69 -5.10 -15.78
CA HIS A 112 0.40 -4.40 -15.79
C HIS A 112 0.53 -2.88 -15.56
N GLY A 113 1.73 -2.40 -15.28
CA GLY A 113 2.04 -0.99 -15.04
C GLY A 113 2.68 -0.72 -13.69
N ILE A 114 2.56 0.51 -13.23
CA ILE A 114 3.05 0.92 -11.90
C ILE A 114 2.02 0.58 -10.82
N GLU A 115 2.53 0.22 -9.62
CA GLU A 115 1.72 -0.20 -8.46
C GLU A 115 1.84 0.83 -7.31
N PRO A 116 1.08 1.93 -7.35
CA PRO A 116 1.20 3.03 -6.37
C PRO A 116 0.90 2.62 -4.93
N PHE A 117 0.09 1.59 -4.74
CA PHE A 117 -0.29 1.07 -3.42
C PHE A 117 0.55 -0.15 -2.99
N ALA A 118 1.77 -0.23 -3.51
CA ALA A 118 2.82 -1.12 -3.06
C ALA A 118 4.17 -0.40 -2.99
N GLY A 119 4.18 0.94 -2.90
CA GLY A 119 5.37 1.78 -2.95
C GLY A 119 5.67 2.51 -1.64
N VAL A 120 6.85 3.13 -1.59
CA VAL A 120 7.29 3.96 -0.47
C VAL A 120 7.41 5.43 -0.88
N TYR A 121 6.95 6.31 -0.01
CA TYR A 121 6.82 7.75 -0.25
C TYR A 121 7.58 8.55 0.82
N LYS A 122 8.27 9.64 0.44
CA LYS A 122 8.72 10.66 1.38
C LYS A 122 7.53 11.52 1.81
N LYS A 123 7.15 11.43 3.07
CA LYS A 123 5.92 12.05 3.59
C LYS A 123 5.80 13.52 3.25
N GLU A 124 6.80 14.33 3.62
CA GLU A 124 6.67 15.80 3.57
C GLU A 124 6.50 16.31 2.14
N THR A 125 7.36 15.86 1.23
CA THR A 125 7.30 16.28 -0.18
C THR A 125 6.04 15.77 -0.85
N CYS A 126 5.72 14.48 -0.69
CA CYS A 126 4.54 13.90 -1.32
C CYS A 126 3.24 14.48 -0.76
N LEU A 127 3.15 14.75 0.55
CA LEU A 127 1.95 15.35 1.15
C LEU A 127 1.73 16.79 0.67
N SER A 128 2.81 17.58 0.58
CA SER A 128 2.74 18.95 0.06
C SER A 128 2.26 19.00 -1.39
N GLU A 129 2.84 18.16 -2.25
CA GLU A 129 2.44 18.09 -3.66
C GLU A 129 1.02 17.51 -3.83
N LEU A 130 0.65 16.53 -3.02
CA LEU A 130 -0.68 15.96 -3.05
C LEU A 130 -1.74 16.98 -2.60
N GLN A 131 -1.45 17.80 -1.60
CA GLN A 131 -2.33 18.90 -1.18
C GLN A 131 -2.50 19.93 -2.31
N ARG A 132 -1.40 20.30 -3.00
CA ARG A 132 -1.45 21.19 -4.18
C ARG A 132 -2.31 20.58 -5.29
N PHE A 133 -2.11 19.30 -5.59
CA PHE A 133 -2.83 18.55 -6.61
C PHE A 133 -4.34 18.49 -6.32
N ILE A 134 -4.72 18.28 -5.06
CA ILE A 134 -6.11 18.28 -4.59
C ILE A 134 -6.73 19.68 -4.72
N ASN A 135 -6.02 20.72 -4.33
CA ASN A 135 -6.50 22.11 -4.40
C ASN A 135 -6.76 22.57 -5.84
N LEU A 136 -6.11 21.95 -6.83
CA LEU A 136 -6.39 22.15 -8.26
C LEU A 136 -7.62 21.38 -8.77
N GLY A 137 -8.37 20.71 -7.89
CA GLY A 137 -9.60 19.99 -8.22
C GLY A 137 -9.43 18.52 -8.62
N ASN A 138 -8.25 17.94 -8.44
CA ASN A 138 -7.90 16.60 -8.93
C ASN A 138 -8.21 15.47 -7.91
N THR A 139 -9.19 15.65 -7.03
CA THR A 139 -9.54 14.66 -5.98
C THR A 139 -9.98 13.30 -6.52
N THR A 140 -10.53 13.25 -7.73
CA THR A 140 -11.00 12.03 -8.38
C THR A 140 -10.04 11.50 -9.44
N ALA A 141 -8.88 12.13 -9.58
CA ALA A 141 -7.86 11.69 -10.53
C ALA A 141 -7.28 10.31 -10.15
N ARG A 142 -6.66 9.65 -11.11
CA ARG A 142 -5.90 8.43 -10.84
C ARG A 142 -4.60 8.79 -10.09
N VAL A 143 -4.16 7.95 -9.16
CA VAL A 143 -2.88 8.15 -8.45
C VAL A 143 -1.70 8.22 -9.42
N ARG A 144 -1.76 7.49 -10.53
CA ARG A 144 -0.73 7.56 -11.59
C ARG A 144 -0.53 8.99 -12.11
N THR A 145 -1.60 9.77 -12.30
CA THR A 145 -1.52 11.18 -12.73
C THR A 145 -0.85 12.03 -11.65
N PHE A 146 -1.11 11.77 -10.37
CA PHE A 146 -0.40 12.44 -9.28
C PHE A 146 1.10 12.11 -9.27
N LEU A 147 1.48 10.87 -9.56
CA LEU A 147 2.90 10.47 -9.59
C LEU A 147 3.71 11.20 -10.68
N GLU A 148 3.06 11.75 -11.70
CA GLU A 148 3.70 12.59 -12.73
C GLU A 148 4.17 13.95 -12.17
N GLU A 149 3.61 14.39 -11.03
CA GLU A 149 4.02 15.60 -10.31
C GLU A 149 5.23 15.36 -9.36
N LEU A 150 5.68 14.12 -9.21
CA LEU A 150 6.75 13.71 -8.29
C LEU A 150 7.99 13.22 -9.05
N THR A 151 9.14 13.31 -8.41
CA THR A 151 10.35 12.62 -8.87
C THR A 151 10.33 11.19 -8.38
N CYS A 152 9.81 10.28 -9.20
CA CYS A 152 9.66 8.88 -8.84
C CYS A 152 10.80 8.00 -9.36
N GLY A 153 11.35 7.14 -8.47
CA GLY A 153 12.12 5.97 -8.85
C GLY A 153 11.20 4.77 -9.12
N TYR A 154 11.62 3.89 -10.02
CA TYR A 154 10.85 2.68 -10.34
C TYR A 154 11.70 1.43 -10.17
N ILE A 155 11.16 0.40 -9.49
CA ILE A 155 11.77 -0.93 -9.42
C ILE A 155 11.05 -1.81 -10.44
N ASP A 156 11.81 -2.30 -11.43
CA ASP A 156 11.27 -3.21 -12.45
C ASP A 156 11.08 -4.62 -11.87
N CYS A 157 9.82 -5.03 -11.77
CA CYS A 157 9.40 -6.32 -11.25
C CYS A 157 8.89 -7.28 -12.35
N THR A 158 9.03 -6.92 -13.63
CA THR A 158 8.47 -7.68 -14.75
C THR A 158 9.08 -9.07 -14.92
N SER A 159 10.37 -9.25 -14.58
CA SER A 159 11.12 -10.49 -14.83
C SER A 159 11.39 -11.34 -13.59
N THR A 160 11.17 -10.80 -12.39
CA THR A 160 11.63 -11.43 -11.13
C THR A 160 10.50 -11.95 -10.24
N MET A 161 9.25 -11.64 -10.56
CA MET A 161 8.11 -11.96 -9.70
C MET A 161 7.43 -13.27 -10.11
N LYS A 162 7.07 -14.05 -9.09
CA LYS A 162 6.20 -15.22 -9.28
C LYS A 162 4.83 -14.77 -9.79
N TRP A 163 4.20 -15.63 -10.56
CA TRP A 163 2.83 -15.41 -11.04
C TRP A 163 1.88 -15.15 -9.86
N GLY A 164 1.10 -14.08 -9.91
CA GLY A 164 0.16 -13.69 -8.86
C GLY A 164 0.64 -12.57 -7.91
N SER A 165 1.95 -12.24 -7.89
CA SER A 165 2.43 -11.07 -7.15
C SER A 165 1.76 -9.79 -7.67
N PHE A 166 1.32 -8.90 -6.76
CA PHE A 166 0.54 -7.67 -7.05
C PHE A 166 -0.89 -7.91 -7.58
N THR A 167 -1.43 -9.11 -7.46
CA THR A 167 -2.82 -9.35 -7.84
C THR A 167 -3.77 -8.76 -6.81
N ASN A 168 -4.60 -7.81 -7.23
CA ASN A 168 -5.68 -7.27 -6.42
C ASN A 168 -6.87 -8.25 -6.42
N ILE A 169 -7.48 -8.42 -5.25
CA ILE A 169 -8.66 -9.27 -5.07
C ILE A 169 -9.90 -8.38 -4.94
N ASN A 170 -10.51 -8.05 -6.07
CA ASN A 170 -11.68 -7.17 -6.15
C ASN A 170 -13.00 -7.90 -6.35
N THR A 171 -12.95 -9.14 -6.85
CA THR A 171 -14.13 -9.93 -7.21
C THR A 171 -14.12 -11.30 -6.53
N PRO A 172 -15.28 -11.95 -6.33
CA PRO A 172 -15.35 -13.31 -5.83
C PRO A 172 -14.58 -14.33 -6.69
N GLN A 173 -14.49 -14.10 -8.00
CA GLN A 173 -13.77 -14.96 -8.94
C GLN A 173 -12.26 -14.84 -8.74
N GLU A 174 -11.75 -13.62 -8.53
CA GLU A 174 -10.33 -13.38 -8.22
C GLU A 174 -9.98 -13.98 -6.86
N LEU A 175 -10.87 -13.87 -5.87
CA LEU A 175 -10.71 -14.48 -4.55
C LEU A 175 -10.56 -16.01 -4.65
N ASP A 176 -11.45 -16.68 -5.38
CA ASP A 176 -11.39 -18.13 -5.59
C ASP A 176 -10.11 -18.54 -6.34
N THR A 177 -9.72 -17.77 -7.35
CA THR A 177 -8.48 -18.02 -8.09
C THR A 177 -7.25 -17.88 -7.21
N ALA A 178 -7.16 -16.81 -6.42
CA ALA A 178 -6.04 -16.59 -5.50
C ALA A 178 -5.98 -17.68 -4.41
N GLN A 179 -7.12 -18.12 -3.87
CA GLN A 179 -7.18 -19.23 -2.92
C GLN A 179 -6.62 -20.52 -3.52
N ARG A 180 -7.01 -20.86 -4.74
CA ARG A 180 -6.52 -22.07 -5.42
C ARG A 180 -5.02 -22.03 -5.70
N LEU A 181 -4.48 -20.87 -6.05
CA LEU A 181 -3.06 -20.70 -6.33
C LEU A 181 -2.21 -20.82 -5.07
N LEU A 182 -2.59 -20.13 -4.00
CA LEU A 182 -1.85 -20.13 -2.74
C LEU A 182 -1.99 -21.46 -1.96
N CYS A 183 -3.10 -22.19 -2.12
CA CYS A 183 -3.23 -23.53 -1.54
C CYS A 183 -2.37 -24.61 -2.24
N ARG A 184 -1.87 -24.35 -3.46
CA ARG A 184 -1.04 -25.30 -4.21
C ARG A 184 0.45 -25.18 -3.91
N GLU A 185 0.89 -24.11 -3.27
CA GLU A 185 2.28 -23.91 -2.82
C GLU A 185 2.35 -23.98 -1.28
N PRO A 186 2.55 -25.19 -0.68
CA PRO A 186 2.61 -25.34 0.77
C PRO A 186 3.82 -24.64 1.43
N ASP A 187 4.80 -24.17 0.66
CA ASP A 187 6.05 -23.58 1.16
C ASP A 187 6.03 -22.02 1.22
N CYS A 188 4.93 -21.35 0.90
CA CYS A 188 4.87 -19.88 0.90
C CYS A 188 4.33 -19.26 2.20
N LEU A 189 4.07 -20.07 3.25
CA LEU A 189 3.52 -19.61 4.53
C LEU A 189 4.53 -19.68 5.70
N LEU A 190 5.84 -19.77 5.43
CA LEU A 190 6.88 -19.72 6.46
C LEU A 190 7.75 -18.48 6.28
#